data_753dcc3afdf722f5e7e2ed2beaa8ee47
#
_entry.id   753dcc3afdf722f5e7e2ed2beaa8ee47
#
_cell.length_a   1.000
_cell.length_b   1.000
_cell.length_c   1.000
_cell.angle_alpha   90.00
_cell.angle_beta   90.00
_cell.angle_gamma   90.00
#
_symmetry.space_group_name_H-M   'P 1'
#
loop_
_entity.id
_entity.type
_entity.pdbx_description
1 polymer ?
#
loop_
_entity_poly.entity_id
_entity_poly.type
_entity_poly.pdbx_seq_one_letter_code
_entity_poly.pdbx_strand_id
1 'polypeptide(L)'
;MKIIDVKAVYPNHYHATNSWRTHFWQIVVRIETDCGIVGWGYGGGGVAAVEIVNRHFREIALGKRVDSVQDISALWDFLYQASTPYGRGGVAIMALSGLDLALWDMFAKAESMSVCELLGGIARDRVRGYATSQDPLLCRDDGFTAFKSTHLIREKDDANLAQLIANVRFARDVFGDNALLMVDAYMSWHMQYALDAAKELLDFSIYWF
;
A
#
# COMPACT_ATOMS: atom_id res chain seq x y z
N MET A 1 17.69 -8.91 21.08
CA MET A 1 18.32 -9.46 19.85
C MET A 1 19.01 -8.34 19.08
N LYS A 2 20.09 -8.67 18.38
CA LYS A 2 20.91 -7.68 17.64
C LYS A 2 20.83 -7.92 16.14
N ILE A 3 20.63 -6.87 15.36
CA ILE A 3 20.61 -6.95 13.90
C ILE A 3 22.04 -7.18 13.39
N ILE A 4 22.25 -8.26 12.63
CA ILE A 4 23.54 -8.62 12.05
C ILE A 4 23.60 -8.48 10.54
N ASP A 5 22.46 -8.51 9.85
CA ASP A 5 22.36 -8.21 8.43
C ASP A 5 21.03 -7.56 8.06
N VAL A 6 21.08 -6.69 7.04
CA VAL A 6 19.92 -6.09 6.39
C VAL A 6 20.17 -6.13 4.89
N LYS A 7 19.25 -6.70 4.14
CA LYS A 7 19.37 -6.82 2.68
C LYS A 7 18.02 -6.58 2.00
N ALA A 8 18.03 -5.68 1.04
CA ALA A 8 16.93 -5.55 0.09
C ALA A 8 17.29 -6.15 -1.25
N VAL A 9 16.31 -6.72 -1.92
CA VAL A 9 16.43 -7.23 -3.28
C VAL A 9 15.26 -6.72 -4.12
N TYR A 10 15.55 -6.49 -5.40
CA TYR A 10 14.53 -6.28 -6.41
C TYR A 10 14.19 -7.66 -6.99
N PRO A 11 12.97 -8.16 -6.77
CA PRO A 11 12.63 -9.51 -7.19
C PRO A 11 12.60 -9.63 -8.71
N ASN A 12 13.10 -10.72 -9.23
CA ASN A 12 12.88 -11.07 -10.62
C ASN A 12 11.38 -11.33 -10.83
N HIS A 13 10.81 -10.67 -11.81
CA HIS A 13 9.39 -10.81 -12.12
C HIS A 13 9.21 -10.99 -13.63
N TYR A 14 8.16 -11.69 -13.97
CA TYR A 14 7.76 -11.90 -15.34
C TYR A 14 6.58 -10.98 -15.66
N HIS A 15 6.68 -10.24 -16.75
CA HIS A 15 5.54 -9.45 -17.23
C HIS A 15 4.60 -10.34 -18.03
N ALA A 16 3.31 -10.32 -17.70
CA ALA A 16 2.31 -10.81 -18.62
C ALA A 16 2.31 -9.90 -19.86
N THR A 17 2.31 -10.51 -21.05
CA THR A 17 2.12 -9.80 -22.31
C THR A 17 0.83 -8.98 -22.20
N ASN A 18 0.86 -7.71 -22.53
CA ASN A 18 -0.24 -6.74 -22.37
C ASN A 18 -0.52 -6.25 -20.93
N SER A 19 0.37 -6.48 -19.97
CA SER A 19 0.27 -5.82 -18.68
C SER A 19 0.51 -4.31 -18.86
N TRP A 20 -0.34 -3.49 -18.22
CA TRP A 20 -0.10 -2.05 -18.14
C TRP A 20 1.12 -1.71 -17.25
N ARG A 21 1.55 -2.65 -16.40
CA ARG A 21 2.73 -2.55 -15.56
C ARG A 21 3.94 -3.06 -16.32
N THR A 22 4.79 -2.13 -16.76
CA THR A 22 6.05 -2.46 -17.44
C THR A 22 7.19 -2.73 -16.46
N HIS A 23 7.04 -2.32 -15.19
CA HIS A 23 8.03 -2.48 -14.13
C HIS A 23 7.35 -2.85 -12.83
N PHE A 24 8.00 -3.71 -12.07
CA PHE A 24 7.62 -4.03 -10.71
C PHE A 24 8.30 -3.03 -9.77
N TRP A 25 7.56 -2.33 -8.93
CA TRP A 25 8.16 -1.32 -8.04
C TRP A 25 8.38 -1.80 -6.61
N GLN A 26 7.94 -3.00 -6.29
CA GLN A 26 8.12 -3.58 -4.97
C GLN A 26 9.54 -4.12 -4.80
N ILE A 27 10.04 -4.00 -3.57
CA ILE A 27 11.27 -4.62 -3.11
C ILE A 27 10.95 -5.57 -1.96
N VAL A 28 11.81 -6.56 -1.75
CA VAL A 28 11.75 -7.43 -0.56
C VAL A 28 12.94 -7.11 0.32
N VAL A 29 12.66 -6.88 1.61
CA VAL A 29 13.66 -6.59 2.63
C VAL A 29 13.75 -7.75 3.60
N ARG A 30 14.97 -8.16 3.91
CA ARG A 30 15.30 -9.21 4.89
C ARG A 30 16.18 -8.60 5.98
N ILE A 31 15.84 -8.89 7.23
CA ILE A 31 16.66 -8.60 8.42
C ILE A 31 17.06 -9.93 9.05
N GLU A 32 18.31 -10.05 9.48
CA GLU A 32 18.82 -11.19 10.23
C GLU A 32 19.39 -10.76 11.57
N THR A 33 19.17 -11.58 12.59
CA THR A 33 19.61 -11.32 13.96
C THR A 33 20.64 -12.30 14.45
N ASP A 34 21.38 -11.93 15.49
CA ASP A 34 22.40 -12.75 16.18
C ASP A 34 21.84 -14.02 16.81
N CYS A 35 20.55 -14.13 17.03
CA CYS A 35 19.86 -15.32 17.51
C CYS A 35 19.20 -16.15 16.39
N GLY A 36 19.46 -15.85 15.13
CA GLY A 36 18.98 -16.61 13.97
C GLY A 36 17.56 -16.31 13.52
N ILE A 37 16.88 -15.36 14.17
CA ILE A 37 15.54 -14.93 13.73
C ILE A 37 15.69 -14.04 12.49
N VAL A 38 14.83 -14.31 11.48
CA VAL A 38 14.80 -13.57 10.21
C VAL A 38 13.43 -12.90 10.06
N GLY A 39 13.46 -11.60 9.84
CA GLY A 39 12.29 -10.80 9.49
C GLY A 39 12.24 -10.47 8.00
N TRP A 40 11.02 -10.42 7.48
CA TRP A 40 10.75 -10.11 6.08
C TRP A 40 9.76 -8.96 5.96
N GLY A 41 10.04 -8.06 5.04
CA GLY A 41 9.14 -6.97 4.69
C GLY A 41 9.16 -6.69 3.19
N TYR A 42 8.17 -5.96 2.72
CA TYR A 42 8.17 -5.46 1.36
C TYR A 42 7.98 -3.95 1.35
N GLY A 43 8.63 -3.28 0.43
CA GLY A 43 8.51 -1.84 0.22
C GLY A 43 8.26 -1.51 -1.25
N GLY A 44 8.20 -0.25 -1.55
CA GLY A 44 8.13 0.27 -2.91
C GLY A 44 9.44 0.88 -3.38
N GLY A 45 9.39 1.63 -4.48
CA GLY A 45 10.50 2.45 -4.97
C GLY A 45 11.51 1.74 -5.89
N GLY A 46 11.30 0.44 -6.16
CA GLY A 46 12.10 -0.32 -7.13
C GLY A 46 13.59 -0.35 -6.78
N VAL A 47 14.44 -0.38 -7.80
CA VAL A 47 15.90 -0.48 -7.65
C VAL A 47 16.49 0.67 -6.81
N ALA A 48 15.94 1.88 -6.92
CA ALA A 48 16.41 3.01 -6.12
C ALA A 48 16.23 2.77 -4.60
N ALA A 49 15.10 2.17 -4.20
CA ALA A 49 14.86 1.81 -2.80
C ALA A 49 15.78 0.69 -2.32
N VAL A 50 16.16 -0.26 -3.19
CA VAL A 50 17.16 -1.29 -2.87
C VAL A 50 18.49 -0.65 -2.45
N GLU A 51 18.96 0.34 -3.20
CA GLU A 51 20.20 1.04 -2.88
C GLU A 51 20.10 1.84 -1.57
N ILE A 52 18.96 2.48 -1.30
CA ILE A 52 18.74 3.19 -0.03
C ILE A 52 18.82 2.21 1.14
N VAL A 53 18.16 1.06 1.06
CA VAL A 53 18.20 0.05 2.12
C VAL A 53 19.61 -0.53 2.27
N ASN A 54 20.23 -0.99 1.17
CA ASN A 54 21.49 -1.73 1.23
C ASN A 54 22.72 -0.87 1.55
N ARG A 55 22.67 0.43 1.28
CA ARG A 55 23.77 1.36 1.54
C ARG A 55 23.52 2.16 2.81
N HIS A 56 22.47 2.96 2.83
CA HIS A 56 22.26 3.91 3.91
C HIS A 56 21.59 3.30 5.15
N PHE A 57 20.42 2.66 4.98
CA PHE A 57 19.67 2.14 6.12
C PHE A 57 20.38 0.95 6.78
N ARG A 58 21.01 0.10 5.99
CA ARG A 58 21.81 -1.01 6.50
C ARG A 58 22.90 -0.56 7.45
N GLU A 59 23.67 0.46 7.09
CA GLU A 59 24.76 0.97 7.93
C GLU A 59 24.26 1.48 9.29
N ILE A 60 23.09 2.09 9.31
CA ILE A 60 22.45 2.59 10.53
C ILE A 60 21.89 1.45 11.38
N ALA A 61 21.26 0.47 10.75
CA ALA A 61 20.56 -0.62 11.43
C ALA A 61 21.49 -1.70 11.96
N LEU A 62 22.64 -1.92 11.32
CA LEU A 62 23.61 -2.92 11.75
C LEU A 62 24.07 -2.68 13.20
N GLY A 63 24.05 -3.75 14.00
CA GLY A 63 24.46 -3.71 15.40
C GLY A 63 23.44 -3.13 16.36
N LYS A 64 22.34 -2.54 15.88
CA LYS A 64 21.25 -2.10 16.75
C LYS A 64 20.56 -3.28 17.42
N ARG A 65 20.14 -3.08 18.66
CA ARG A 65 19.32 -4.02 19.41
C ARG A 65 17.85 -3.66 19.25
N VAL A 66 17.02 -4.69 19.16
CA VAL A 66 15.56 -4.58 19.14
C VAL A 66 15.07 -5.58 20.19
N ASP A 67 14.76 -5.09 21.37
CA ASP A 67 14.30 -5.87 22.51
C ASP A 67 12.87 -5.46 22.95
N SER A 68 12.29 -4.44 22.26
CA SER A 68 10.95 -3.92 22.50
C SER A 68 10.35 -3.25 21.26
N VAL A 69 9.04 -3.02 21.28
CA VAL A 69 8.32 -2.22 20.25
C VAL A 69 8.86 -0.78 20.19
N GLN A 70 9.27 -0.24 21.32
CA GLN A 70 9.87 1.10 21.41
C GLN A 70 11.19 1.18 20.66
N ASP A 71 11.98 0.11 20.63
CA ASP A 71 13.22 0.06 19.84
C ASP A 71 12.96 0.09 18.34
N ILE A 72 11.87 -0.55 17.88
CA ILE A 72 11.42 -0.47 16.48
C ILE A 72 11.08 0.97 16.13
N SER A 73 10.27 1.64 16.95
CA SER A 73 9.87 3.03 16.74
C SER A 73 11.06 3.98 16.76
N ALA A 74 11.99 3.82 17.71
CA ALA A 74 13.18 4.63 17.80
C ALA A 74 14.12 4.45 16.59
N LEU A 75 14.27 3.21 16.10
CA LEU A 75 15.06 2.95 14.90
C LEU A 75 14.39 3.56 13.66
N TRP A 76 13.05 3.44 13.54
CA TRP A 76 12.29 4.06 12.48
C TRP A 76 12.48 5.58 12.44
N ASP A 77 12.32 6.24 13.59
CA ASP A 77 12.50 7.70 13.72
C ASP A 77 13.90 8.13 13.31
N PHE A 78 14.91 7.38 13.73
CA PHE A 78 16.30 7.67 13.37
C PHE A 78 16.55 7.53 11.86
N LEU A 79 16.06 6.47 11.24
CA LEU A 79 16.16 6.24 9.79
C LEU A 79 15.40 7.30 8.99
N TYR A 80 14.21 7.69 9.47
CA TYR A 80 13.43 8.77 8.88
C TYR A 80 14.20 10.09 8.90
N GLN A 81 14.72 10.48 10.06
CA GLN A 81 15.52 11.71 10.20
C GLN A 81 16.78 11.68 9.33
N ALA A 82 17.50 10.56 9.28
CA ALA A 82 18.69 10.38 8.47
C ALA A 82 18.40 10.50 6.96
N SER A 83 17.18 10.14 6.52
CA SER A 83 16.78 10.23 5.11
C SER A 83 16.15 11.57 4.72
N THR A 84 15.81 12.44 5.69
CA THR A 84 15.15 13.73 5.44
C THR A 84 15.87 14.62 4.42
N PRO A 85 17.23 14.70 4.37
CA PRO A 85 17.93 15.53 3.39
C PRO A 85 17.65 15.18 1.92
N TYR A 86 17.29 13.94 1.61
CA TYR A 86 17.00 13.51 0.24
C TYR A 86 15.58 12.97 0.03
N GLY A 87 14.76 12.89 1.09
CA GLY A 87 13.35 12.51 0.91
C GLY A 87 12.59 12.23 2.20
N ARG A 88 11.80 13.17 2.65
CA ARG A 88 10.78 12.94 3.70
C ARG A 88 9.50 12.27 3.17
N GLY A 89 9.47 11.89 1.91
CA GLY A 89 8.38 11.23 1.19
C GLY A 89 8.94 10.46 -0.01
N GLY A 90 8.10 9.85 -0.80
CA GLY A 90 8.50 9.13 -2.01
C GLY A 90 9.41 7.93 -1.74
N VAL A 91 10.47 7.77 -2.53
CA VAL A 91 11.30 6.56 -2.56
C VAL A 91 11.95 6.24 -1.22
N ALA A 92 12.39 7.25 -0.47
CA ALA A 92 13.00 7.04 0.85
C ALA A 92 12.01 6.40 1.83
N ILE A 93 10.78 6.89 1.87
CA ILE A 93 9.74 6.33 2.74
C ILE A 93 9.28 4.96 2.26
N MET A 94 9.22 4.72 0.96
CA MET A 94 8.95 3.39 0.40
C MET A 94 10.02 2.37 0.80
N ALA A 95 11.29 2.76 0.81
CA ALA A 95 12.39 1.94 1.30
C ALA A 95 12.29 1.68 2.80
N LEU A 96 12.02 2.74 3.59
CA LEU A 96 11.84 2.65 5.03
C LEU A 96 10.67 1.75 5.41
N SER A 97 9.55 1.83 4.70
CA SER A 97 8.38 0.96 4.91
C SER A 97 8.74 -0.52 4.79
N GLY A 98 9.57 -0.89 3.80
CA GLY A 98 10.01 -2.29 3.65
C GLY A 98 10.87 -2.77 4.83
N LEU A 99 11.74 -1.90 5.34
CA LEU A 99 12.56 -2.21 6.51
C LEU A 99 11.71 -2.26 7.79
N ASP A 100 10.76 -1.36 7.95
CA ASP A 100 9.84 -1.33 9.08
C ASP A 100 9.02 -2.62 9.18
N LEU A 101 8.40 -3.05 8.07
CA LEU A 101 7.69 -4.32 8.04
C LEU A 101 8.59 -5.52 8.42
N ALA A 102 9.86 -5.51 7.98
CA ALA A 102 10.80 -6.56 8.35
C ALA A 102 11.18 -6.52 9.85
N LEU A 103 11.25 -5.35 10.47
CA LEU A 103 11.47 -5.19 11.92
C LEU A 103 10.28 -5.73 12.72
N TRP A 104 9.06 -5.40 12.33
CA TRP A 104 7.85 -5.89 12.97
C TRP A 104 7.71 -7.41 12.83
N ASP A 105 7.96 -7.98 11.65
CA ASP A 105 7.92 -9.42 11.41
C ASP A 105 8.98 -10.16 12.24
N MET A 106 10.20 -9.62 12.29
CA MET A 106 11.30 -10.15 13.09
C MET A 106 10.94 -10.19 14.57
N PHE A 107 10.44 -9.08 15.11
CA PHE A 107 10.13 -8.95 16.53
C PHE A 107 8.92 -9.81 16.91
N ALA A 108 7.89 -9.85 16.07
CA ALA A 108 6.73 -10.71 16.25
C ALA A 108 7.11 -12.21 16.34
N LYS A 109 8.02 -12.65 15.47
CA LYS A 109 8.56 -14.01 15.50
C LYS A 109 9.35 -14.29 16.79
N ALA A 110 10.13 -13.32 17.24
CA ALA A 110 10.89 -13.44 18.51
C ALA A 110 9.99 -13.63 19.72
N GLU A 111 8.89 -12.87 19.77
CA GLU A 111 7.91 -12.93 20.84
C GLU A 111 6.87 -14.05 20.67
N SER A 112 6.90 -14.79 19.55
CA SER A 112 5.87 -15.78 19.19
C SER A 112 4.46 -15.19 19.19
N MET A 113 4.32 -13.93 18.78
CA MET A 113 3.08 -13.16 18.70
C MET A 113 2.80 -12.76 17.25
N SER A 114 1.55 -12.48 16.95
CA SER A 114 1.21 -11.77 15.70
C SER A 114 1.55 -10.28 15.82
N VAL A 115 1.78 -9.60 14.68
CA VAL A 115 1.94 -8.15 14.66
C VAL A 115 0.69 -7.44 15.21
N CYS A 116 -0.50 -8.01 14.97
CA CYS A 116 -1.75 -7.51 15.52
C CYS A 116 -1.72 -7.48 17.07
N GLU A 117 -1.23 -8.54 17.71
CA GLU A 117 -1.11 -8.60 19.17
C GLU A 117 -0.09 -7.58 19.67
N LEU A 118 1.04 -7.42 19.00
CA LEU A 118 2.06 -6.41 19.35
C LEU A 118 1.50 -4.98 19.25
N LEU A 119 0.55 -4.74 18.34
CA LEU A 119 -0.11 -3.46 18.15
C LEU A 119 -1.31 -3.22 19.09
N GLY A 120 -1.52 -4.10 20.08
CA GLY A 120 -2.59 -3.95 21.09
C GLY A 120 -3.75 -4.93 20.95
N GLY A 121 -3.65 -5.88 20.03
CA GLY A 121 -4.63 -6.96 19.85
C GLY A 121 -5.76 -6.64 18.87
N ILE A 122 -6.70 -7.57 18.80
CA ILE A 122 -7.83 -7.50 17.87
C ILE A 122 -8.86 -6.49 18.40
N ALA A 123 -8.99 -5.35 17.72
CA ALA A 123 -10.00 -4.36 18.04
C ALA A 123 -11.38 -4.68 17.41
N ARG A 124 -11.41 -5.49 16.34
CA ARG A 124 -12.62 -5.91 15.64
C ARG A 124 -12.43 -7.31 15.08
N ASP A 125 -13.39 -8.18 15.28
CA ASP A 125 -13.36 -9.56 14.77
C ASP A 125 -13.44 -9.63 13.24
N ARG A 126 -14.07 -8.63 12.63
CA ARG A 126 -14.26 -8.55 11.17
C ARG A 126 -14.09 -7.11 10.67
N VAL A 127 -13.49 -6.98 9.51
CA VAL A 127 -13.39 -5.73 8.75
C VAL A 127 -14.13 -5.93 7.43
N ARG A 128 -15.00 -4.98 7.08
CA ARG A 128 -15.71 -5.01 5.80
C ARG A 128 -14.71 -4.78 4.66
N GLY A 129 -14.62 -5.76 3.76
CA GLY A 129 -13.88 -5.61 2.50
C GLY A 129 -14.71 -4.96 1.41
N TYR A 130 -14.04 -4.42 0.41
CA TYR A 130 -14.66 -4.03 -0.86
C TYR A 130 -13.90 -4.64 -2.04
N ALA A 131 -14.61 -4.92 -3.12
CA ALA A 131 -13.99 -5.36 -4.36
C ALA A 131 -13.55 -4.18 -5.21
N THR A 132 -12.38 -4.27 -5.82
CA THR A 132 -11.91 -3.33 -6.86
C THR A 132 -11.94 -4.02 -8.21
N SER A 133 -12.80 -3.58 -9.12
CA SER A 133 -12.97 -4.19 -10.44
C SER A 133 -13.58 -3.19 -11.44
N GLN A 134 -13.62 -3.58 -12.70
CA GLN A 134 -14.44 -2.96 -13.75
C GLN A 134 -15.74 -3.74 -14.01
N ASP A 135 -15.91 -4.90 -13.37
CA ASP A 135 -17.09 -5.74 -13.49
C ASP A 135 -17.86 -5.80 -12.15
N PRO A 136 -18.89 -4.96 -11.99
CA PRO A 136 -19.69 -4.93 -10.77
C PRO A 136 -20.57 -6.18 -10.61
N LEU A 137 -20.99 -6.85 -11.71
CA LEU A 137 -21.81 -8.05 -11.65
C LEU A 137 -21.05 -9.21 -11.01
N LEU A 138 -19.82 -9.46 -11.48
CA LEU A 138 -18.96 -10.48 -10.92
C LEU A 138 -18.73 -10.24 -9.41
N CYS A 139 -18.43 -9.01 -9.03
CA CYS A 139 -18.18 -8.70 -7.63
C CYS A 139 -19.41 -8.88 -6.73
N ARG A 140 -20.60 -8.53 -7.22
CA ARG A 140 -21.86 -8.80 -6.52
C ARG A 140 -22.10 -10.30 -6.36
N ASP A 141 -21.89 -11.07 -7.42
CA ASP A 141 -22.12 -12.51 -7.43
C ASP A 141 -21.13 -13.25 -6.51
N ASP A 142 -19.92 -12.70 -6.32
CA ASP A 142 -18.94 -13.12 -5.31
C ASP A 142 -19.32 -12.70 -3.87
N GLY A 143 -20.44 -12.01 -3.68
CA GLY A 143 -20.99 -11.66 -2.37
C GLY A 143 -20.46 -10.36 -1.77
N PHE A 144 -19.74 -9.52 -2.52
CA PHE A 144 -19.32 -8.22 -2.04
C PHE A 144 -20.51 -7.26 -1.90
N THR A 145 -20.48 -6.44 -0.86
CA THR A 145 -21.50 -5.38 -0.58
C THR A 145 -20.92 -3.98 -0.66
N ALA A 146 -19.66 -3.88 -1.08
CA ALA A 146 -18.95 -2.64 -1.31
C ALA A 146 -18.07 -2.79 -2.55
N PHE A 147 -18.06 -1.78 -3.41
CA PHE A 147 -17.42 -1.86 -4.73
C PHE A 147 -16.69 -0.57 -5.06
N LYS A 148 -15.50 -0.70 -5.63
CA LYS A 148 -14.70 0.40 -6.13
C LYS A 148 -14.39 0.20 -7.61
N SER A 149 -14.83 1.12 -8.45
CA SER A 149 -14.40 1.21 -9.84
C SER A 149 -13.21 2.15 -9.97
N THR A 150 -12.34 1.89 -10.95
CA THR A 150 -11.28 2.84 -11.32
C THR A 150 -11.69 3.60 -12.56
N HIS A 151 -11.57 4.93 -12.52
CA HIS A 151 -11.85 5.79 -13.66
C HIS A 151 -10.64 6.66 -13.99
N LEU A 152 -9.92 6.25 -15.03
CA LEU A 152 -8.72 6.94 -15.52
C LEU A 152 -9.10 7.95 -16.62
N ILE A 153 -8.64 9.18 -16.48
CA ILE A 153 -8.68 10.16 -17.57
C ILE A 153 -7.41 10.00 -18.39
N ARG A 154 -7.56 9.56 -19.63
CA ARG A 154 -6.44 9.48 -20.59
C ARG A 154 -6.37 10.67 -21.52
N GLU A 155 -7.50 11.30 -21.78
CA GLU A 155 -7.65 12.48 -22.63
C GLU A 155 -8.62 13.47 -21.96
N LYS A 156 -8.44 14.77 -22.21
CA LYS A 156 -9.34 15.81 -21.68
C LYS A 156 -10.55 15.89 -22.59
N ASP A 157 -11.61 15.18 -22.23
CA ASP A 157 -12.79 15.08 -23.07
C ASP A 157 -14.04 14.98 -22.17
N ASP A 158 -15.13 15.64 -22.54
CA ASP A 158 -16.44 15.55 -21.89
C ASP A 158 -17.00 14.12 -21.92
N ALA A 159 -16.60 13.31 -22.90
CA ALA A 159 -16.94 11.91 -22.98
C ALA A 159 -16.46 11.12 -21.75
N ASN A 160 -15.36 11.50 -21.12
CA ASN A 160 -14.87 10.87 -19.90
C ASN A 160 -15.83 11.03 -18.72
N LEU A 161 -16.44 12.22 -18.56
CA LEU A 161 -17.40 12.46 -17.48
C LEU A 161 -18.69 11.69 -17.71
N ALA A 162 -19.21 11.66 -18.93
CA ALA A 162 -20.39 10.87 -19.27
C ALA A 162 -20.17 9.37 -19.04
N GLN A 163 -18.98 8.86 -19.36
CA GLN A 163 -18.61 7.47 -19.11
C GLN A 163 -18.51 7.16 -17.61
N LEU A 164 -17.95 8.07 -16.83
CA LEU A 164 -17.92 7.93 -15.37
C LEU A 164 -19.31 7.81 -14.80
N ILE A 165 -20.23 8.70 -15.18
CA ILE A 165 -21.63 8.71 -14.71
C ILE A 165 -22.31 7.40 -15.10
N ALA A 166 -22.14 6.94 -16.34
CA ALA A 166 -22.72 5.68 -16.80
C ALA A 166 -22.21 4.48 -16.01
N ASN A 167 -20.91 4.40 -15.74
CA ASN A 167 -20.31 3.32 -14.96
C ASN A 167 -20.80 3.31 -13.51
N VAL A 168 -20.88 4.49 -12.90
CA VAL A 168 -21.37 4.64 -11.52
C VAL A 168 -22.85 4.27 -11.42
N ARG A 169 -23.67 4.73 -12.38
CA ARG A 169 -25.09 4.35 -12.47
C ARG A 169 -25.24 2.85 -12.56
N PHE A 170 -24.53 2.21 -13.47
CA PHE A 170 -24.56 0.76 -13.64
C PHE A 170 -24.13 0.02 -12.35
N ALA A 171 -23.08 0.46 -11.71
CA ALA A 171 -22.67 -0.13 -10.43
C ALA A 171 -23.75 0.07 -9.34
N ARG A 172 -24.41 1.23 -9.30
CA ARG A 172 -25.53 1.47 -8.36
C ARG A 172 -26.72 0.58 -8.65
N ASP A 173 -27.08 0.42 -9.92
CA ASP A 173 -28.18 -0.50 -10.32
C ASP A 173 -27.88 -1.96 -9.93
N VAL A 174 -26.62 -2.38 -10.04
CA VAL A 174 -26.18 -3.75 -9.68
C VAL A 174 -26.17 -3.97 -8.17
N PHE A 175 -25.66 -3.04 -7.40
CA PHE A 175 -25.44 -3.20 -5.95
C PHE A 175 -26.60 -2.69 -5.08
N GLY A 176 -27.49 -1.87 -5.65
CA GLY A 176 -28.60 -1.23 -4.93
C GLY A 176 -28.14 -0.07 -4.02
N ASP A 177 -29.10 0.62 -3.39
CA ASP A 177 -28.89 1.91 -2.70
C ASP A 177 -28.04 1.79 -1.43
N ASN A 178 -28.03 0.65 -0.77
CA ASN A 178 -27.35 0.45 0.51
C ASN A 178 -25.86 0.05 0.38
N ALA A 179 -25.38 -0.19 -0.83
CA ALA A 179 -24.01 -0.57 -1.05
C ALA A 179 -23.06 0.62 -0.96
N LEU A 180 -21.86 0.40 -0.44
CA LEU A 180 -20.80 1.40 -0.50
C LEU A 180 -20.16 1.37 -1.89
N LEU A 181 -20.34 2.44 -2.64
CA LEU A 181 -19.70 2.62 -3.94
C LEU A 181 -18.58 3.65 -3.84
N MET A 182 -17.45 3.35 -4.41
CA MET A 182 -16.28 4.19 -4.47
C MET A 182 -15.76 4.32 -5.90
N VAL A 183 -15.12 5.45 -6.19
CA VAL A 183 -14.46 5.69 -7.47
C VAL A 183 -13.00 6.04 -7.23
N ASP A 184 -12.08 5.32 -7.87
CA ASP A 184 -10.65 5.57 -7.77
C ASP A 184 -10.18 6.36 -9.00
N ALA A 185 -9.82 7.60 -8.79
CA ALA A 185 -9.26 8.49 -9.82
C ALA A 185 -7.84 8.09 -10.27
N TYR A 186 -7.18 7.22 -9.51
CA TYR A 186 -5.82 6.73 -9.75
C TYR A 186 -4.82 7.86 -10.10
N MET A 187 -4.90 8.98 -9.40
CA MET A 187 -4.06 10.18 -9.59
C MET A 187 -4.19 10.83 -10.99
N SER A 188 -5.23 10.52 -11.75
CA SER A 188 -5.38 11.04 -13.13
C SER A 188 -6.25 12.29 -13.23
N TRP A 189 -7.02 12.62 -12.19
CA TRP A 189 -7.94 13.75 -12.22
C TRP A 189 -7.23 15.05 -11.85
N HIS A 190 -7.54 16.13 -12.56
CA HIS A 190 -7.20 17.48 -12.13
C HIS A 190 -8.39 18.10 -11.35
N MET A 191 -8.12 19.19 -10.64
CA MET A 191 -9.08 19.82 -9.72
C MET A 191 -10.44 20.11 -10.36
N GLN A 192 -10.46 20.73 -11.56
CA GLN A 192 -11.72 21.09 -12.20
C GLN A 192 -12.56 19.87 -12.54
N TYR A 193 -11.94 18.83 -13.10
CA TYR A 193 -12.65 17.59 -13.39
C TYR A 193 -13.18 16.92 -12.12
N ALA A 194 -12.41 16.90 -11.04
CA ALA A 194 -12.85 16.35 -9.77
C ALA A 194 -14.09 17.08 -9.22
N LEU A 195 -14.12 18.43 -9.34
CA LEU A 195 -15.26 19.24 -8.94
C LEU A 195 -16.51 18.97 -9.80
N ASP A 196 -16.34 18.83 -11.11
CA ASP A 196 -17.45 18.56 -12.02
C ASP A 196 -17.96 17.13 -11.81
N ALA A 197 -17.07 16.15 -11.68
CA ALA A 197 -17.43 14.77 -11.31
C ALA A 197 -18.18 14.72 -9.97
N ALA A 198 -17.71 15.45 -8.95
CA ALA A 198 -18.39 15.49 -7.65
C ALA A 198 -19.83 15.97 -7.75
N LYS A 199 -20.09 17.02 -8.54
CA LYS A 199 -21.45 17.56 -8.75
C LYS A 199 -22.37 16.52 -9.41
N GLU A 200 -21.87 15.88 -10.48
CA GLU A 200 -22.64 14.90 -11.24
C GLU A 200 -22.88 13.59 -10.45
N LEU A 201 -22.01 13.28 -9.49
CA LEU A 201 -22.11 12.07 -8.68
C LEU A 201 -22.91 12.23 -7.39
N LEU A 202 -23.40 13.42 -7.06
CA LEU A 202 -24.16 13.68 -5.82
C LEU A 202 -25.35 12.72 -5.63
N ASP A 203 -26.10 12.47 -6.69
CA ASP A 203 -27.33 11.64 -6.64
C ASP A 203 -27.03 10.14 -6.51
N PHE A 204 -25.77 9.73 -6.66
CA PHE A 204 -25.39 8.32 -6.59
C PHE A 204 -24.85 7.90 -5.21
N SER A 205 -24.84 8.77 -4.22
CA SER A 205 -24.39 8.46 -2.85
C SER A 205 -23.01 7.76 -2.83
N ILE A 206 -22.03 8.32 -3.57
CA ILE A 206 -20.67 7.82 -3.58
C ILE A 206 -20.04 8.01 -2.22
N TYR A 207 -19.43 6.95 -1.68
CA TYR A 207 -18.82 6.96 -0.35
C TYR A 207 -17.54 7.78 -0.32
N TRP A 208 -16.71 7.68 -1.39
CA TRP A 208 -15.54 8.52 -1.64
C TRP A 208 -15.03 8.39 -3.09
N PHE A 209 -14.20 9.32 -3.55
CA PHE A 209 -13.41 9.27 -4.78
C PHE A 209 -12.09 10.04 -4.65
#